data_6f8b233a6223893692d1d38cdf7cafb5
#
_entry.id   6f8b233a6223893692d1d38cdf7cafb5
#
_cell.length_a   1.000
_cell.length_b   1.000
_cell.length_c   1.000
_cell.angle_alpha   90.00
_cell.angle_beta   90.00
_cell.angle_gamma   90.00
#
_symmetry.space_group_name_H-M   'P 1'
#
loop_
_entity.id
_entity.type
_entity.pdbx_description
1 polymer ?
#
loop_
_entity_poly.entity_id
_entity_poly.type
_entity_poly.pdbx_seq_one_letter_code
_entity_poly.pdbx_strand_id
1 'polypeptide(L)'
;VVVPGALLGAAALLFVRAVGLGSMAALLALGLAYGGMLGKVYAEILESQPQAPLQALRHAGSGRIAALVYGLLPNALPELVSYTVYRWECAIRASAVMGLVGAGGLGQLMDTSVRMLNGGEVGAILLVFMVLVLLTEMVSWIVRRSLA
;
A
#
# COMPACT_ATOMS: atom_id res chain seq x y z
N VAL A 1 16.85 -0.57 6.67
CA VAL A 1 15.44 -1.00 6.95
C VAL A 1 14.82 -0.24 8.12
N VAL A 2 15.60 0.22 9.11
CA VAL A 2 15.09 0.92 10.31
C VAL A 2 14.77 2.40 10.06
N VAL A 3 15.51 3.05 9.19
CA VAL A 3 15.38 4.50 8.92
C VAL A 3 14.01 4.90 8.32
N PRO A 4 13.42 4.18 7.35
CA PRO A 4 12.10 4.55 6.84
C PRO A 4 10.97 4.40 7.87
N GLY A 5 11.07 3.43 8.79
CA GLY A 5 10.07 3.25 9.85
C GLY A 5 10.04 4.40 10.87
N ALA A 6 11.20 4.91 11.25
CA ALA A 6 11.31 6.05 12.18
C ALA A 6 10.81 7.37 11.53
N LEU A 7 11.11 7.58 10.24
CA LEU A 7 10.59 8.73 9.49
C LEU A 7 9.06 8.66 9.30
N LEU A 8 8.52 7.49 9.10
CA LEU A 8 7.08 7.23 9.04
C LEU A 8 6.39 7.56 10.36
N GLY A 9 6.95 7.11 11.47
CA GLY A 9 6.43 7.42 12.80
C GLY A 9 6.49 8.92 13.12
N ALA A 10 7.59 9.59 12.78
CA ALA A 10 7.74 11.02 12.96
C ALA A 10 6.76 11.82 12.08
N ALA A 11 6.59 11.44 10.82
CA ALA A 11 5.62 12.07 9.93
C ALA A 11 4.17 11.87 10.43
N ALA A 12 3.82 10.67 10.87
CA ALA A 12 2.51 10.40 11.45
C ALA A 12 2.23 11.27 12.70
N LEU A 13 3.21 11.40 13.59
CA LEU A 13 3.09 12.25 14.77
C LEU A 13 2.95 13.74 14.43
N LEU A 14 3.68 14.22 13.42
CA LEU A 14 3.54 15.60 12.94
C LEU A 14 2.16 15.87 12.34
N PHE A 15 1.61 14.92 11.56
CA PHE A 15 0.26 15.04 10.99
C PHE A 15 -0.82 14.99 12.08
N VAL A 16 -0.67 14.11 13.08
CA VAL A 16 -1.58 14.05 14.22
C VAL A 16 -1.57 15.37 15.00
N ARG A 17 -0.40 16.01 15.16
CA ARG A 17 -0.31 17.33 15.81
C ARG A 17 -0.88 18.47 14.99
N ALA A 18 -0.80 18.40 13.66
CA ALA A 18 -1.26 19.46 12.76
C ALA A 18 -2.77 19.40 12.47
N VAL A 19 -3.32 18.21 12.32
CA VAL A 19 -4.71 17.98 11.89
C VAL A 19 -5.61 17.50 13.03
N GLY A 20 -5.01 17.12 14.17
CA GLY A 20 -5.71 16.54 15.32
C GLY A 20 -5.86 15.01 15.21
N LEU A 21 -6.35 14.41 16.28
CA LEU A 21 -6.68 12.99 16.35
C LEU A 21 -7.94 12.74 15.50
N GLY A 22 -7.76 12.07 14.35
CA GLY A 22 -8.90 11.72 13.48
C GLY A 22 -8.50 10.86 12.28
N SER A 23 -9.49 10.35 11.59
CA SER A 23 -9.33 9.51 10.40
C SER A 23 -8.56 10.20 9.26
N MET A 24 -8.67 11.52 9.15
CA MET A 24 -7.96 12.33 8.14
C MET A 24 -6.45 12.33 8.35
N ALA A 25 -5.99 12.44 9.59
CA ALA A 25 -4.55 12.39 9.89
C ALA A 25 -3.96 11.01 9.54
N ALA A 26 -4.68 9.93 9.84
CA ALA A 26 -4.27 8.58 9.49
C ALA A 26 -4.24 8.33 7.97
N LEU A 27 -5.24 8.82 7.24
CA LEU A 27 -5.29 8.74 5.78
C LEU A 27 -4.12 9.47 5.12
N LEU A 28 -3.82 10.69 5.57
CA LEU A 28 -2.69 11.46 5.03
C LEU A 28 -1.34 10.82 5.36
N ALA A 29 -1.17 10.34 6.60
CA ALA A 29 0.05 9.66 7.00
C ALA A 29 0.31 8.38 6.20
N LEU A 30 -0.71 7.52 6.06
CA LEU A 30 -0.64 6.30 5.26
C LEU A 30 -0.43 6.62 3.78
N GLY A 31 -1.20 7.56 3.23
CA GLY A 31 -1.10 7.93 1.82
C GLY A 31 0.28 8.44 1.42
N LEU A 32 0.87 9.34 2.21
CA LEU A 32 2.23 9.84 1.97
C LEU A 32 3.29 8.76 2.14
N ALA A 33 3.17 7.94 3.16
CA ALA A 33 4.11 6.88 3.43
C ALA A 33 4.11 5.81 2.34
N TYR A 34 2.93 5.30 2.00
CA TYR A 34 2.79 4.29 0.95
C TYR A 34 3.07 4.87 -0.44
N GLY A 35 2.63 6.11 -0.71
CA GLY A 35 2.91 6.81 -1.97
C GLY A 35 4.41 7.01 -2.21
N GLY A 36 5.16 7.44 -1.20
CA GLY A 36 6.60 7.58 -1.29
C GLY A 36 7.33 6.26 -1.51
N MET A 37 6.92 5.20 -0.80
CA MET A 37 7.48 3.86 -1.01
C MET A 37 7.16 3.30 -2.40
N LEU A 38 5.91 3.44 -2.85
CA LEU A 38 5.49 2.98 -4.18
C LEU A 38 6.28 3.70 -5.28
N GLY A 39 6.41 5.02 -5.19
CA GLY A 39 7.16 5.81 -6.17
C GLY A 39 8.62 5.39 -6.28
N LYS A 40 9.28 5.14 -5.14
CA LYS A 40 10.67 4.68 -5.13
C LYS A 40 10.82 3.30 -5.78
N VAL A 41 10.00 2.33 -5.38
CA VAL A 41 10.10 0.96 -5.89
C VAL A 41 9.70 0.89 -7.37
N TYR A 42 8.74 1.70 -7.81
CA TYR A 42 8.40 1.79 -9.22
C TYR A 42 9.56 2.31 -10.06
N ALA A 43 10.30 3.30 -9.55
CA ALA A 43 11.51 3.77 -10.21
C ALA A 43 12.58 2.66 -10.28
N GLU A 44 12.81 1.94 -9.19
CA GLU A 44 13.75 0.81 -9.15
C GLU A 44 13.36 -0.32 -10.11
N ILE A 45 12.07 -0.68 -10.19
CA ILE A 45 11.57 -1.69 -11.14
C ILE A 45 11.80 -1.24 -12.59
N LEU A 46 11.53 0.02 -12.90
CA LEU A 46 11.75 0.56 -14.24
C LEU A 46 13.25 0.61 -14.62
N GLU A 47 14.12 0.91 -13.65
CA GLU A 47 15.57 0.92 -13.86
C GLU A 47 16.16 -0.48 -14.02
N SER A 48 15.59 -1.49 -13.38
CA SER A 48 16.06 -2.88 -13.44
C SER A 48 15.71 -3.58 -14.76
N GLN A 49 14.78 -3.03 -15.54
CA GLN A 49 14.36 -3.62 -16.81
C GLN A 49 15.45 -3.54 -17.89
N PRO A 50 15.53 -4.53 -18.82
CA PRO A 50 16.48 -4.50 -19.91
C PRO A 50 16.29 -3.24 -20.77
N GLN A 51 17.35 -2.46 -20.88
CA GLN A 51 17.31 -1.14 -21.53
C GLN A 51 17.42 -1.24 -23.08
N ALA A 52 17.63 -2.43 -23.62
CA ALA A 52 17.79 -2.63 -25.06
C ALA A 52 16.58 -2.14 -25.90
N PRO A 53 15.30 -2.42 -25.53
CA PRO A 53 14.16 -1.90 -26.28
C PRO A 53 14.05 -0.37 -26.21
N LEU A 54 14.39 0.20 -25.06
CA LEU A 54 14.39 1.66 -24.88
C LEU A 54 15.42 2.34 -25.78
N GLN A 55 16.63 1.78 -25.84
CA GLN A 55 17.70 2.32 -26.70
C GLN A 55 17.37 2.18 -28.18
N ALA A 56 16.81 1.04 -28.61
CA ALA A 56 16.39 0.83 -30.00
C ALA A 56 15.34 1.88 -30.44
N LEU A 57 14.33 2.17 -29.62
CA LEU A 57 13.33 3.19 -29.93
C LEU A 57 13.91 4.61 -29.92
N ARG A 58 14.89 4.89 -29.06
CA ARG A 58 15.58 6.19 -29.05
C ARG A 58 16.44 6.39 -30.30
N HIS A 59 17.13 5.34 -30.77
CA HIS A 59 17.90 5.38 -32.02
C HIS A 59 17.00 5.53 -33.24
N ALA A 60 15.74 5.05 -33.17
CA ALA A 60 14.73 5.27 -34.22
C ALA A 60 14.12 6.68 -34.21
N GLY A 61 14.60 7.60 -33.34
CA GLY A 61 14.14 8.99 -33.29
C GLY A 61 12.89 9.23 -32.45
N SER A 62 12.42 8.24 -31.67
CA SER A 62 11.25 8.42 -30.82
C SER A 62 11.53 9.33 -29.60
N GLY A 63 10.55 10.09 -29.17
CA GLY A 63 10.63 10.95 -27.98
C GLY A 63 10.86 10.11 -26.71
N ARG A 64 11.49 10.71 -25.68
CA ARG A 64 11.82 10.04 -24.40
C ARG A 64 10.61 9.37 -23.73
N ILE A 65 9.45 10.03 -23.75
CA ILE A 65 8.22 9.52 -23.12
C ILE A 65 7.65 8.35 -23.92
N ALA A 66 7.63 8.45 -25.26
CA ALA A 66 7.17 7.38 -26.13
C ALA A 66 8.05 6.13 -26.00
N ALA A 67 9.37 6.29 -25.99
CA ALA A 67 10.31 5.18 -25.79
C ALA A 67 10.13 4.49 -24.43
N LEU A 68 9.82 5.23 -23.37
CA LEU A 68 9.56 4.69 -22.04
C LEU A 68 8.24 3.92 -22.00
N VAL A 69 7.16 4.50 -22.55
CA VAL A 69 5.82 3.90 -22.52
C VAL A 69 5.73 2.65 -23.41
N TYR A 70 6.33 2.66 -24.59
CA TYR A 70 6.24 1.53 -25.53
C TYR A 70 7.39 0.51 -25.37
N GLY A 71 8.54 0.94 -24.87
CA GLY A 71 9.72 0.05 -24.75
C GLY A 71 9.88 -0.59 -23.37
N LEU A 72 9.58 0.15 -22.30
CA LEU A 72 9.87 -0.30 -20.94
C LEU A 72 8.60 -0.75 -20.21
N LEU A 73 7.53 0.02 -20.32
CA LEU A 73 6.29 -0.19 -19.55
C LEU A 73 5.64 -1.56 -19.79
N PRO A 74 5.54 -2.10 -21.02
CA PRO A 74 4.90 -3.40 -21.23
C PRO A 74 5.62 -4.55 -20.50
N ASN A 75 6.95 -4.49 -20.44
CA ASN A 75 7.76 -5.49 -19.76
C ASN A 75 7.74 -5.33 -18.23
N ALA A 76 7.62 -4.10 -17.74
CA ALA A 76 7.57 -3.80 -16.32
C ALA A 76 6.16 -3.98 -15.70
N LEU A 77 5.10 -3.94 -16.50
CA LEU A 77 3.71 -3.99 -16.05
C LEU A 77 3.40 -5.16 -15.11
N PRO A 78 3.74 -6.42 -15.41
CA PRO A 78 3.39 -7.53 -14.52
C PRO A 78 4.08 -7.41 -13.16
N GLU A 79 5.31 -6.91 -13.12
CA GLU A 79 6.05 -6.69 -11.88
C GLU A 79 5.48 -5.50 -11.08
N LEU A 80 5.16 -4.40 -11.74
CA LEU A 80 4.51 -3.23 -11.14
C LEU A 80 3.15 -3.59 -10.52
N VAL A 81 2.31 -4.32 -11.26
CA VAL A 81 0.99 -4.72 -10.77
C VAL A 81 1.11 -5.70 -9.60
N SER A 82 2.00 -6.69 -9.70
CA SER A 82 2.25 -7.64 -8.62
C SER A 82 2.70 -6.94 -7.33
N TYR A 83 3.60 -5.97 -7.44
CA TYR A 83 4.05 -5.18 -6.31
C TYR A 83 2.94 -4.28 -5.73
N THR A 84 2.13 -3.65 -6.59
CA THR A 84 1.00 -2.83 -6.16
C THR A 84 -0.02 -3.64 -5.36
N VAL A 85 -0.38 -4.83 -5.85
CA VAL A 85 -1.32 -5.74 -5.17
C VAL A 85 -0.75 -6.18 -3.82
N TYR A 86 0.54 -6.52 -3.76
CA TYR A 86 1.21 -6.85 -2.50
C TYR A 86 1.17 -5.69 -1.49
N ARG A 87 1.43 -4.46 -1.96
CA ARG A 87 1.37 -3.26 -1.10
C ARG A 87 -0.04 -2.93 -0.65
N TRP A 88 -1.03 -3.14 -1.51
CA TRP A 88 -2.43 -2.96 -1.17
C TRP A 88 -2.87 -3.91 -0.05
N GLU A 89 -2.48 -5.17 -0.13
CA GLU A 89 -2.69 -6.15 0.93
C GLU A 89 -2.06 -5.73 2.26
N CYS A 90 -0.81 -5.27 2.23
CA CYS A 90 -0.13 -4.73 3.41
C CYS A 90 -0.82 -3.48 3.97
N ALA A 91 -1.35 -2.59 3.10
CA ALA A 91 -2.05 -1.39 3.51
C ALA A 91 -3.36 -1.70 4.25
N ILE A 92 -4.10 -2.71 3.81
CA ILE A 92 -5.32 -3.15 4.50
C ILE A 92 -5.00 -3.66 5.91
N ARG A 93 -3.94 -4.46 6.06
CA ARG A 93 -3.51 -4.92 7.38
C ARG A 93 -3.04 -3.76 8.26
N ALA A 94 -2.31 -2.80 7.69
CA ALA A 94 -1.86 -1.61 8.41
C ALA A 94 -3.03 -0.70 8.83
N SER A 95 -4.07 -0.58 8.01
CA SER A 95 -5.26 0.22 8.35
C SER A 95 -6.00 -0.31 9.57
N ALA A 96 -5.97 -1.62 9.77
CA ALA A 96 -6.50 -2.27 10.94
C ALA A 96 -5.80 -1.86 12.23
N VAL A 97 -4.47 -1.88 12.21
CA VAL A 97 -3.65 -1.47 13.35
C VAL A 97 -3.85 0.02 13.64
N MET A 98 -3.97 0.86 12.60
CA MET A 98 -4.28 2.28 12.78
C MET A 98 -5.65 2.53 13.41
N GLY A 99 -6.64 1.69 13.12
CA GLY A 99 -7.94 1.73 13.78
C GLY A 99 -7.85 1.52 15.29
N LEU A 100 -6.99 0.61 15.75
CA LEU A 100 -6.74 0.37 17.18
C LEU A 100 -6.10 1.57 17.88
N VAL A 101 -5.34 2.40 17.15
CA VAL A 101 -4.67 3.60 17.70
C VAL A 101 -5.59 4.84 17.69
N GLY A 102 -6.87 4.69 17.33
CA GLY A 102 -7.84 5.78 17.39
C GLY A 102 -8.09 6.49 16.05
N ALA A 103 -7.67 5.90 14.93
CA ALA A 103 -7.94 6.44 13.59
C ALA A 103 -9.40 6.25 13.12
N GLY A 104 -10.22 5.56 13.90
CA GLY A 104 -11.60 5.24 13.54
C GLY A 104 -11.77 3.87 12.88
N GLY A 105 -13.00 3.54 12.51
CA GLY A 105 -13.33 2.30 11.82
C GLY A 105 -13.42 1.07 12.73
N LEU A 106 -13.29 -0.12 12.13
CA LEU A 106 -13.43 -1.41 12.83
C LEU A 106 -12.45 -1.58 14.00
N GLY A 107 -11.25 -1.05 13.88
CA GLY A 107 -10.24 -1.14 14.93
C GLY A 107 -10.60 -0.34 16.18
N GLN A 108 -11.21 0.83 16.03
CA GLN A 108 -11.70 1.62 17.16
C GLN A 108 -12.89 0.95 17.85
N LEU A 109 -13.80 0.35 17.08
CA LEU A 109 -14.89 -0.45 17.64
C LEU A 109 -14.34 -1.61 18.46
N MET A 110 -13.30 -2.28 17.97
CA MET A 110 -12.64 -3.35 18.70
C MET A 110 -12.01 -2.86 20.02
N ASP A 111 -11.29 -1.73 20.01
CA ASP A 111 -10.72 -1.15 21.24
C ASP A 111 -11.82 -0.80 22.26
N THR A 112 -12.93 -0.22 21.81
CA THR A 112 -14.07 0.12 22.66
C THR A 112 -14.73 -1.14 23.25
N SER A 113 -14.96 -2.17 22.42
CA SER A 113 -15.59 -3.42 22.88
C SER A 113 -14.70 -4.21 23.85
N VAL A 114 -13.38 -4.17 23.65
CA VAL A 114 -12.40 -4.74 24.58
C VAL A 114 -12.42 -4.02 25.93
N ARG A 115 -12.49 -2.69 25.92
CA ARG A 115 -12.58 -1.88 27.16
C ARG A 115 -13.90 -2.11 27.91
N MET A 116 -14.97 -2.38 27.19
CA MET A 116 -16.29 -2.70 27.78
C MET A 116 -16.42 -4.17 28.20
N LEU A 117 -15.37 -5.00 28.00
CA LEU A 117 -15.35 -6.45 28.32
C LEU A 117 -16.47 -7.25 27.64
N ASN A 118 -16.95 -6.76 26.49
CA ASN A 118 -18.03 -7.42 25.73
C ASN A 118 -17.44 -8.46 24.77
N GLY A 119 -17.17 -9.66 25.28
CA GLY A 119 -16.50 -10.73 24.53
C GLY A 119 -17.23 -11.18 23.24
N GLY A 120 -18.55 -11.05 23.20
CA GLY A 120 -19.34 -11.39 22.03
C GLY A 120 -19.11 -10.42 20.86
N GLU A 121 -19.03 -9.13 21.11
CA GLU A 121 -18.74 -8.12 20.09
C GLU A 121 -17.30 -8.21 19.59
N VAL A 122 -16.34 -8.43 20.51
CA VAL A 122 -14.94 -8.65 20.14
C VAL A 122 -14.79 -9.84 19.20
N GLY A 123 -15.46 -10.96 19.50
CA GLY A 123 -15.47 -12.14 18.65
C GLY A 123 -16.06 -11.88 17.26
N ALA A 124 -17.18 -11.15 17.19
CA ALA A 124 -17.79 -10.77 15.93
C ALA A 124 -16.87 -9.88 15.07
N ILE A 125 -16.24 -8.88 15.67
CA ILE A 125 -15.32 -7.97 14.98
C ILE A 125 -14.09 -8.74 14.46
N LEU A 126 -13.53 -9.68 15.25
CA LEU A 126 -12.43 -10.53 14.83
C LEU A 126 -12.80 -11.42 13.64
N LEU A 127 -14.01 -11.99 13.63
CA LEU A 127 -14.50 -12.78 12.49
C LEU A 127 -14.63 -11.93 11.23
N VAL A 128 -15.22 -10.74 11.33
CA VAL A 128 -15.31 -9.81 10.19
C VAL A 128 -13.91 -9.45 9.67
N PHE A 129 -12.98 -9.24 10.58
CA PHE A 129 -11.58 -8.93 10.23
C PHE A 129 -10.91 -10.10 9.50
N MET A 130 -11.09 -11.31 9.99
CA MET A 130 -10.57 -12.54 9.38
C MET A 130 -11.14 -12.76 7.97
N VAL A 131 -12.45 -12.55 7.79
CA VAL A 131 -13.10 -12.62 6.47
C VAL A 131 -12.55 -11.57 5.52
N LEU A 132 -12.33 -10.35 5.99
CA LEU A 132 -11.80 -9.26 5.16
C LEU A 132 -10.36 -9.56 4.70
N VAL A 133 -9.51 -10.08 5.58
CA VAL A 133 -8.14 -10.50 5.22
C VAL A 133 -8.17 -11.65 4.22
N LEU A 134 -9.02 -12.67 4.41
CA LEU A 134 -9.16 -13.78 3.46
C LEU A 134 -9.64 -13.30 2.08
N LEU A 135 -10.59 -12.37 2.04
CA LEU A 135 -11.05 -11.78 0.77
C LEU A 135 -9.93 -11.04 0.04
N THR A 136 -9.12 -10.26 0.76
CA THR A 136 -7.97 -9.56 0.14
C THR A 136 -6.91 -10.53 -0.35
N GLU A 137 -6.64 -11.61 0.36
CA GLU A 137 -5.72 -12.67 -0.10
C GLU A 137 -6.25 -13.39 -1.34
N MET A 138 -7.55 -13.69 -1.38
CA MET A 138 -8.16 -14.28 -2.58
C MET A 138 -8.05 -13.37 -3.80
N VAL A 139 -8.37 -12.09 -3.64
CA VAL A 139 -8.24 -11.11 -4.74
C VAL A 139 -6.79 -10.99 -5.20
N SER A 140 -5.84 -10.89 -4.26
CA SER A 140 -4.41 -10.86 -4.55
C SER A 140 -3.94 -12.09 -5.31
N TRP A 141 -4.39 -13.27 -4.91
CA TRP A 141 -4.06 -14.53 -5.58
C TRP A 141 -4.61 -14.60 -7.02
N ILE A 142 -5.88 -14.18 -7.21
CA ILE A 142 -6.52 -14.14 -8.54
C ILE A 142 -5.77 -13.20 -9.48
N VAL A 143 -5.44 -12.00 -9.02
CA VAL A 143 -4.72 -11.00 -9.83
C VAL A 143 -3.33 -11.51 -10.22
N ARG A 144 -2.59 -12.09 -9.27
CA ARG A 144 -1.26 -12.66 -9.58
C ARG A 144 -1.34 -13.83 -10.56
N ARG A 145 -2.36 -14.67 -10.44
CA ARG A 145 -2.56 -15.79 -11.36
C ARG A 145 -2.95 -15.32 -12.77
N SER A 146 -3.63 -14.19 -12.88
CA SER A 146 -3.99 -13.60 -14.19
C SER A 146 -2.80 -12.94 -14.89
N LEU A 147 -1.72 -12.63 -14.15
CA LEU A 147 -0.53 -11.97 -14.67
C LEU A 147 0.63 -12.96 -14.98
N ALA A 148 0.53 -14.18 -14.49
CA ALA A 148 1.49 -15.26 -14.77
C ALA A 148 1.08 -16.06 -16.01
#